data_0f4d013c4d022ff766b15481639d8d69
#
_entry.id   0f4d013c4d022ff766b15481639d8d69
#
_cell.length_a   1.000
_cell.length_b   1.000
_cell.length_c   1.000
_cell.angle_alpha   90.00
_cell.angle_beta   90.00
_cell.angle_gamma   90.00
#
_symmetry.space_group_name_H-M   'P 1'
#
loop_
_entity.id
_entity.type
_entity.pdbx_description
1 polymer ?
#
loop_
_entity_poly.entity_id
_entity_poly.type
_entity_poly.pdbx_seq_one_letter_code
_entity_poly.pdbx_strand_id
1 'polypeptide(L)'
;PSLARNAAIASSKSPFISILDADDFFLEGRFRELFASADWDFAADNIMMIRDDAATDVSKITAPRFAANPEFLDFERFIEGNISSRRVQRGELGFLKPVISRAFLDRHGLRYDENLRLGEDYELYARAVACGARFKVIRSCGYGAIVRADSLSGQHKTQDLKRLADADLALLAIDSLPEGSKAVLRKHERQVRDKYRLRNFLDVKNERGLTAAAAYALASQSNLIPIVRGVAADKLDALFRRAGFGLKQPVPSRRFLMAATTPVGEA
;
A
#
# COMPACT_ATOMS: atom_id res chain seq x y z
N PRO A 1 0.06 -9.85 11.18
CA PRO A 1 0.88 -8.65 11.50
C PRO A 1 0.17 -7.74 12.51
N SER A 2 -1.11 -7.39 12.31
CA SER A 2 -1.88 -6.44 13.11
C SER A 2 -1.87 -6.74 14.61
N LEU A 3 -2.17 -7.99 15.02
CA LEU A 3 -2.17 -8.42 16.42
C LEU A 3 -0.80 -8.18 17.10
N ALA A 4 0.29 -8.57 16.42
CA ALA A 4 1.63 -8.39 16.96
C ALA A 4 2.00 -6.90 17.08
N ARG A 5 1.64 -6.08 16.10
CA ARG A 5 1.85 -4.62 16.14
C ARG A 5 1.03 -3.97 17.25
N ASN A 6 -0.24 -4.35 17.43
CA ASN A 6 -1.08 -3.87 18.52
C ASN A 6 -0.50 -4.27 19.90
N ALA A 7 -0.03 -5.50 20.06
CA ALA A 7 0.61 -5.95 21.28
C ALA A 7 1.88 -5.16 21.60
N ALA A 8 2.73 -4.88 20.59
CA ALA A 8 3.92 -4.05 20.75
C ALA A 8 3.58 -2.60 21.13
N ILE A 9 2.54 -2.02 20.51
CA ILE A 9 2.05 -0.69 20.85
C ILE A 9 1.57 -0.65 22.31
N ALA A 10 0.81 -1.65 22.75
CA ALA A 10 0.30 -1.74 24.12
C ALA A 10 1.40 -1.93 25.17
N SER A 11 2.46 -2.68 24.81
CA SER A 11 3.58 -2.97 25.73
C SER A 11 4.57 -1.81 25.87
N SER A 12 4.56 -0.86 24.94
CA SER A 12 5.47 0.30 24.94
C SER A 12 4.81 1.53 25.51
N LYS A 13 5.62 2.39 26.14
CA LYS A 13 5.22 3.74 26.62
C LYS A 13 5.90 4.88 25.83
N SER A 14 6.67 4.55 24.79
CA SER A 14 7.38 5.55 23.99
C SER A 14 6.40 6.53 23.33
N PRO A 15 6.73 7.82 23.25
CA PRO A 15 5.84 8.83 22.65
C PRO A 15 5.66 8.65 21.14
N PHE A 16 6.58 7.96 20.50
CA PHE A 16 6.54 7.65 19.08
C PHE A 16 6.65 6.17 18.81
N ILE A 17 6.03 5.73 17.73
CA ILE A 17 6.00 4.35 17.25
C ILE A 17 6.56 4.34 15.85
N SER A 18 7.50 3.44 15.56
CA SER A 18 8.01 3.19 14.21
C SER A 18 7.95 1.70 13.94
N ILE A 19 7.36 1.34 12.81
CA ILE A 19 7.28 -0.06 12.37
C ILE A 19 8.50 -0.38 11.51
N LEU A 20 9.15 -1.49 11.81
CA LEU A 20 10.18 -2.09 10.98
C LEU A 20 9.78 -3.54 10.72
N ASP A 21 9.60 -3.90 9.45
CA ASP A 21 9.34 -5.28 9.08
C ASP A 21 10.64 -6.11 9.24
N ALA A 22 10.53 -7.39 9.54
CA ALA A 22 11.65 -8.22 10.00
C ALA A 22 12.79 -8.41 8.97
N ASP A 23 12.49 -8.21 7.70
CA ASP A 23 13.40 -8.34 6.57
C ASP A 23 13.87 -6.97 6.01
N ASP A 24 13.38 -5.88 6.61
CA ASP A 24 13.69 -4.51 6.20
C ASP A 24 14.74 -3.87 7.13
N PHE A 25 15.20 -2.68 6.78
CA PHE A 25 16.19 -1.94 7.58
C PHE A 25 16.02 -0.43 7.46
N PHE A 26 16.50 0.29 8.48
CA PHE A 26 16.61 1.74 8.45
C PHE A 26 17.96 2.17 7.87
N LEU A 27 17.92 3.21 7.05
CA LEU A 27 19.10 3.89 6.56
C LEU A 27 19.54 4.97 7.56
N GLU A 28 20.82 5.28 7.56
CA GLU A 28 21.40 6.30 8.43
C GLU A 28 20.75 7.67 8.21
N GLY A 29 20.53 8.40 9.30
CA GLY A 29 19.96 9.73 9.26
C GLY A 29 18.44 9.80 9.18
N ARG A 30 17.72 8.67 8.99
CA ARG A 30 16.27 8.63 8.84
C ARG A 30 15.54 9.47 9.88
N PHE A 31 15.79 9.20 11.15
CA PHE A 31 15.05 9.86 12.22
C PHE A 31 15.40 11.33 12.35
N ARG A 32 16.65 11.72 12.08
CA ARG A 32 17.04 13.15 12.06
C ARG A 32 16.20 13.93 11.04
N GLU A 33 16.03 13.39 9.83
CA GLU A 33 15.24 14.04 8.78
C GLU A 33 13.74 14.10 9.12
N LEU A 34 13.18 13.02 9.68
CA LEU A 34 11.78 12.97 10.06
C LEU A 34 11.46 13.94 11.22
N PHE A 35 12.35 14.05 12.20
CA PHE A 35 12.22 14.92 13.37
C PHE A 35 12.76 16.35 13.16
N ALA A 36 13.16 16.72 11.95
CA ALA A 36 13.57 18.10 11.64
C ALA A 36 12.48 19.14 11.89
N SER A 37 11.21 18.73 11.92
CA SER A 37 10.08 19.50 12.43
C SER A 37 9.18 18.61 13.27
N ALA A 38 8.42 19.21 14.22
CA ALA A 38 7.57 18.47 15.16
C ALA A 38 6.07 18.70 14.91
N ASP A 39 5.71 19.24 13.77
CA ASP A 39 4.35 19.67 13.44
C ASP A 39 3.53 18.60 12.72
N TRP A 40 3.67 17.32 13.11
CA TRP A 40 3.02 16.18 12.50
C TRP A 40 2.54 15.15 13.52
N ASP A 41 1.55 14.34 13.12
CA ASP A 41 1.09 13.15 13.86
C ASP A 41 1.65 11.87 13.25
N PHE A 42 1.85 11.87 11.91
CA PHE A 42 2.51 10.82 11.14
C PHE A 42 3.60 11.46 10.29
N ALA A 43 4.81 10.92 10.31
CA ALA A 43 5.91 11.38 9.46
C ALA A 43 6.54 10.20 8.74
N ALA A 44 6.48 10.19 7.42
CA ALA A 44 7.07 9.17 6.59
C ALA A 44 8.10 9.74 5.63
N ASP A 45 9.06 8.92 5.29
CA ASP A 45 10.05 9.16 4.26
C ASP A 45 9.85 8.19 3.08
N ASN A 46 10.59 8.41 1.99
CA ASN A 46 10.55 7.51 0.85
C ASN A 46 11.14 6.14 1.20
N ILE A 47 10.67 5.12 0.50
CA ILE A 47 11.13 3.74 0.64
C ILE A 47 11.95 3.35 -0.58
N MET A 48 13.14 2.83 -0.34
CA MET A 48 13.95 2.17 -1.36
C MET A 48 13.61 0.68 -1.37
N MET A 49 12.96 0.23 -2.41
CA MET A 49 12.65 -1.18 -2.64
C MET A 49 13.84 -1.84 -3.34
N ILE A 50 14.39 -2.88 -2.73
CA ILE A 50 15.59 -3.58 -3.17
C ILE A 50 15.21 -5.02 -3.45
N ARG A 51 15.57 -5.52 -4.64
CA ARG A 51 15.34 -6.92 -4.95
C ARG A 51 16.28 -7.79 -4.12
N ASP A 52 15.74 -8.82 -3.50
CA ASP A 52 16.53 -9.87 -2.84
C ASP A 52 17.20 -10.72 -3.93
N ASP A 53 18.46 -10.41 -4.21
CA ASP A 53 19.33 -11.20 -5.07
C ASP A 53 20.67 -11.48 -4.35
N ALA A 54 21.36 -12.54 -4.74
CA ALA A 54 22.58 -13.00 -4.08
C ALA A 54 23.75 -11.98 -4.11
N ALA A 55 23.60 -10.88 -4.86
CA ALA A 55 24.59 -9.81 -4.98
C ALA A 55 24.30 -8.64 -4.04
N THR A 56 23.18 -8.64 -3.32
CA THR A 56 22.75 -7.51 -2.48
C THR A 56 23.38 -7.57 -1.11
N ASP A 57 24.43 -6.79 -0.92
CA ASP A 57 25.05 -6.56 0.40
C ASP A 57 24.38 -5.33 1.06
N VAL A 58 23.46 -5.60 1.98
CA VAL A 58 22.67 -4.56 2.68
C VAL A 58 23.58 -3.60 3.45
N SER A 59 24.73 -4.07 3.97
CA SER A 59 25.66 -3.23 4.74
C SER A 59 26.32 -2.12 3.94
N LYS A 60 26.34 -2.25 2.61
CA LYS A 60 26.91 -1.26 1.67
C LYS A 60 25.87 -0.32 1.08
N ILE A 61 24.60 -0.43 1.49
CA ILE A 61 23.53 0.41 0.97
C ILE A 61 23.55 1.75 1.70
N THR A 62 23.78 2.81 0.95
CA THR A 62 23.71 4.18 1.46
C THR A 62 22.39 4.84 1.03
N ALA A 63 21.87 5.72 1.88
CA ALA A 63 20.71 6.54 1.53
C ALA A 63 21.06 7.49 0.39
N PRO A 64 20.30 7.50 -0.71
CA PRO A 64 20.47 8.54 -1.72
C PRO A 64 20.07 9.88 -1.13
N ARG A 65 20.79 10.93 -1.48
CA ARG A 65 20.50 12.29 -1.03
C ARG A 65 19.48 12.91 -1.96
N PHE A 66 18.23 12.93 -1.53
CA PHE A 66 17.17 13.71 -2.18
C PHE A 66 16.85 14.94 -1.33
N ALA A 67 16.36 16.00 -1.98
CA ALA A 67 15.77 17.11 -1.24
C ALA A 67 14.57 16.62 -0.42
N ALA A 68 14.45 17.04 0.83
CA ALA A 68 13.39 16.55 1.73
C ALA A 68 11.99 16.91 1.21
N ASN A 69 11.80 18.12 0.68
CA ASN A 69 10.56 18.62 0.09
C ASN A 69 9.32 18.14 0.87
N PRO A 70 9.16 18.56 2.13
CA PRO A 70 8.08 18.08 2.99
C PRO A 70 6.73 18.50 2.43
N GLU A 71 5.79 17.57 2.40
CA GLU A 71 4.40 17.79 2.04
C GLU A 71 3.47 17.11 3.04
N PHE A 72 2.23 17.60 3.17
CA PHE A 72 1.22 16.96 3.97
C PHE A 72 0.19 16.29 3.07
N LEU A 73 -0.13 15.03 3.39
CA LEU A 73 -1.16 14.27 2.71
C LEU A 73 -2.52 14.59 3.34
N ASP A 74 -3.45 15.06 2.54
CA ASP A 74 -4.87 15.03 2.87
C ASP A 74 -5.48 13.65 2.54
N PHE A 75 -6.76 13.46 2.89
CA PHE A 75 -7.43 12.18 2.70
C PHE A 75 -7.51 11.77 1.23
N GLU A 76 -7.88 12.70 0.35
CA GLU A 76 -8.04 12.43 -1.08
C GLU A 76 -6.71 12.01 -1.71
N ARG A 77 -5.64 12.76 -1.49
CA ARG A 77 -4.30 12.46 -1.99
C ARG A 77 -3.79 11.11 -1.46
N PHE A 78 -4.05 10.82 -0.18
CA PHE A 78 -3.67 9.54 0.40
C PHE A 78 -4.40 8.38 -0.29
N ILE A 79 -5.72 8.45 -0.44
CA ILE A 79 -6.51 7.40 -1.08
C ILE A 79 -6.14 7.28 -2.57
N GLU A 80 -6.02 8.39 -3.32
CA GLU A 80 -5.61 8.38 -4.72
C GLU A 80 -4.26 7.71 -4.93
N GLY A 81 -3.31 7.97 -4.03
CA GLY A 81 -1.98 7.34 -4.03
C GLY A 81 -2.02 5.82 -3.83
N ASN A 82 -3.16 5.25 -3.42
CA ASN A 82 -3.36 3.81 -3.28
C ASN A 82 -4.17 3.18 -4.43
N ILE A 83 -4.73 4.00 -5.34
CA ILE A 83 -5.45 3.50 -6.51
C ILE A 83 -4.44 3.04 -7.56
N SER A 84 -4.40 1.73 -7.80
CA SER A 84 -3.48 1.15 -8.78
C SER A 84 -3.84 1.55 -10.20
N SER A 85 -2.85 1.90 -11.01
CA SER A 85 -3.00 2.10 -12.45
C SER A 85 -2.11 1.12 -13.22
N ARG A 86 -2.62 0.54 -14.32
CA ARG A 86 -1.83 -0.34 -15.19
C ARG A 86 -0.68 0.38 -15.91
N ARG A 87 -0.76 1.72 -16.01
CA ARG A 87 0.19 2.54 -16.76
C ARG A 87 1.26 3.20 -15.89
N VAL A 88 1.08 3.22 -14.59
CA VAL A 88 1.99 3.89 -13.66
C VAL A 88 2.59 2.84 -12.73
N GLN A 89 3.91 2.87 -12.60
CA GLN A 89 4.61 2.04 -11.64
C GLN A 89 4.12 2.40 -10.24
N ARG A 90 3.71 1.40 -9.47
CA ARG A 90 3.03 1.59 -8.19
C ARG A 90 3.89 2.33 -7.17
N GLY A 91 3.37 3.46 -6.69
CA GLY A 91 3.75 4.07 -5.43
C GLY A 91 2.54 4.06 -4.51
N GLU A 92 2.17 2.89 -3.98
CA GLU A 92 1.02 2.80 -3.04
C GLU A 92 1.44 3.40 -1.71
N LEU A 93 0.86 4.56 -1.34
CA LEU A 93 1.21 5.30 -0.11
C LEU A 93 0.91 4.51 1.17
N GLY A 94 0.05 3.50 1.11
CA GLY A 94 -0.18 2.56 2.21
C GLY A 94 1.05 1.70 2.56
N PHE A 95 2.06 1.61 1.69
CA PHE A 95 3.33 0.97 2.01
C PHE A 95 4.28 1.84 2.83
N LEU A 96 4.03 3.14 2.94
CA LEU A 96 4.85 4.02 3.77
C LEU A 96 4.99 3.47 5.20
N LYS A 97 6.13 3.72 5.82
CA LYS A 97 6.42 3.28 7.19
C LYS A 97 6.64 4.51 8.09
N PRO A 98 5.56 5.24 8.43
CA PRO A 98 5.69 6.44 9.22
C PRO A 98 6.20 6.18 10.63
N VAL A 99 6.84 7.20 11.18
CA VAL A 99 6.87 7.40 12.63
C VAL A 99 5.52 7.99 13.03
N ILE A 100 4.90 7.44 14.05
CA ILE A 100 3.53 7.73 14.45
C ILE A 100 3.52 8.31 15.87
N SER A 101 2.80 9.40 16.09
CA SER A 101 2.54 9.94 17.41
C SER A 101 1.62 9.01 18.20
N ARG A 102 2.10 8.48 19.33
CA ARG A 102 1.29 7.69 20.25
C ARG A 102 0.08 8.49 20.76
N ALA A 103 0.31 9.74 21.12
CA ALA A 103 -0.74 10.62 21.64
C ALA A 103 -1.89 10.76 20.63
N PHE A 104 -1.60 10.81 19.33
CA PHE A 104 -2.64 10.83 18.30
C PHE A 104 -3.42 9.51 18.26
N LEU A 105 -2.73 8.36 18.20
CA LEU A 105 -3.39 7.05 18.20
C LEU A 105 -4.31 6.88 19.42
N ASP A 106 -3.82 7.24 20.60
CA ASP A 106 -4.56 7.05 21.86
C ASP A 106 -5.75 8.01 21.96
N ARG A 107 -5.60 9.27 21.53
CA ARG A 107 -6.69 10.25 21.47
C ARG A 107 -7.86 9.81 20.62
N HIS A 108 -7.58 9.16 19.48
CA HIS A 108 -8.59 8.74 18.51
C HIS A 108 -8.94 7.25 18.63
N GLY A 109 -8.39 6.53 19.62
CA GLY A 109 -8.63 5.10 19.79
C GLY A 109 -8.18 4.24 18.61
N LEU A 110 -7.16 4.69 17.85
CA LEU A 110 -6.72 4.02 16.63
C LEU A 110 -5.77 2.87 16.95
N ARG A 111 -6.06 1.71 16.38
CA ARG A 111 -5.22 0.50 16.40
C ARG A 111 -5.34 -0.20 15.06
N TYR A 112 -4.42 -1.10 14.74
CA TYR A 112 -4.52 -1.96 13.56
C TYR A 112 -5.76 -2.84 13.64
N ASP A 113 -6.49 -3.00 12.54
CA ASP A 113 -7.57 -4.00 12.45
C ASP A 113 -6.97 -5.41 12.36
N GLU A 114 -7.24 -6.24 13.35
CA GLU A 114 -6.69 -7.59 13.47
C GLU A 114 -7.30 -8.57 12.46
N ASN A 115 -8.41 -8.21 11.83
CA ASN A 115 -9.04 -8.99 10.78
C ASN A 115 -8.40 -8.76 9.40
N LEU A 116 -7.59 -7.70 9.26
CA LEU A 116 -6.89 -7.39 8.01
C LEU A 116 -5.51 -8.07 7.98
N ARG A 117 -5.28 -8.83 6.90
CA ARG A 117 -3.97 -9.40 6.53
C ARG A 117 -3.38 -8.77 5.28
N LEU A 118 -4.15 -7.93 4.62
CA LEU A 118 -3.78 -7.15 3.45
C LEU A 118 -4.29 -5.74 3.63
N GLY A 119 -3.38 -4.77 3.49
CA GLY A 119 -3.72 -3.36 3.57
C GLY A 119 -4.01 -2.85 4.98
N GLU A 120 -3.50 -3.53 6.01
CA GLU A 120 -3.64 -3.12 7.41
C GLU A 120 -2.99 -1.75 7.68
N ASP A 121 -1.85 -1.47 7.05
CA ASP A 121 -1.18 -0.17 7.12
C ASP A 121 -2.02 0.91 6.43
N TYR A 122 -2.48 0.64 5.20
CA TYR A 122 -3.37 1.54 4.46
C TYR A 122 -4.61 1.90 5.27
N GLU A 123 -5.29 0.92 5.84
CA GLU A 123 -6.54 1.11 6.59
C GLU A 123 -6.34 1.98 7.83
N LEU A 124 -5.30 1.68 8.63
CA LEU A 124 -4.95 2.50 9.80
C LEU A 124 -4.65 3.95 9.41
N TYR A 125 -3.88 4.14 8.34
CA TYR A 125 -3.50 5.48 7.89
C TYR A 125 -4.70 6.25 7.32
N ALA A 126 -5.57 5.57 6.56
CA ALA A 126 -6.81 6.16 6.05
C ALA A 126 -7.72 6.65 7.19
N ARG A 127 -7.92 5.83 8.26
CA ARG A 127 -8.64 6.27 9.46
C ARG A 127 -7.95 7.44 10.16
N ALA A 128 -6.63 7.40 10.26
CA ALA A 128 -5.89 8.49 10.90
C ALA A 128 -6.08 9.82 10.15
N VAL A 129 -5.95 9.81 8.82
CA VAL A 129 -6.14 11.03 8.02
C VAL A 129 -7.61 11.47 8.03
N ALA A 130 -8.56 10.53 8.05
CA ALA A 130 -9.98 10.85 8.25
C ALA A 130 -10.27 11.51 9.61
N CYS A 131 -9.49 11.17 10.65
CA CYS A 131 -9.52 11.83 11.96
C CYS A 131 -8.72 13.14 12.01
N GLY A 132 -8.21 13.62 10.89
CA GLY A 132 -7.45 14.88 10.80
C GLY A 132 -5.97 14.78 11.13
N ALA A 133 -5.36 13.58 11.04
CA ALA A 133 -3.93 13.43 11.24
C ALA A 133 -3.13 14.32 10.27
N ARG A 134 -2.16 15.05 10.79
CA ARG A 134 -1.16 15.73 10.00
C ARG A 134 -0.13 14.72 9.51
N PHE A 135 -0.35 14.16 8.33
CA PHE A 135 0.52 13.15 7.74
C PHE A 135 1.57 13.81 6.86
N LYS A 136 2.75 14.06 7.46
CA LYS A 136 3.93 14.59 6.75
C LYS A 136 4.62 13.49 5.96
N VAL A 137 4.97 13.80 4.71
CA VAL A 137 5.81 12.95 3.85
C VAL A 137 6.99 13.76 3.37
N ILE A 138 8.19 13.17 3.43
CA ILE A 138 9.41 13.77 2.90
C ILE A 138 10.01 12.88 1.79
N ARG A 139 10.71 13.49 0.86
CA ARG A 139 11.30 12.78 -0.28
C ARG A 139 12.64 12.12 0.03
N SER A 140 13.29 12.49 1.13
CA SER A 140 14.49 11.78 1.60
C SER A 140 14.16 10.31 1.84
N CYS A 141 15.13 9.43 1.63
CA CYS A 141 14.93 7.98 1.72
C CYS A 141 15.67 7.45 2.95
N GLY A 142 14.94 6.94 3.91
CA GLY A 142 15.49 6.39 5.15
C GLY A 142 15.01 4.97 5.47
N TYR A 143 14.21 4.36 4.58
CA TYR A 143 13.71 3.00 4.75
C TYR A 143 14.11 2.13 3.56
N GLY A 144 14.79 1.01 3.82
CA GLY A 144 15.12 -0.01 2.83
C GLY A 144 14.21 -1.22 2.98
N ALA A 145 13.44 -1.52 1.93
CA ALA A 145 12.54 -2.66 1.89
C ALA A 145 13.08 -3.75 0.96
N ILE A 146 13.23 -4.97 1.48
CA ILE A 146 13.67 -6.13 0.71
C ILE A 146 12.49 -6.78 0.01
N VAL A 147 12.50 -6.75 -1.31
CA VAL A 147 11.43 -7.33 -2.14
C VAL A 147 11.78 -8.78 -2.49
N ARG A 148 11.10 -9.71 -1.82
CA ARG A 148 11.22 -11.15 -2.07
C ARG A 148 10.10 -11.66 -2.96
N ALA A 149 10.38 -12.74 -3.71
CA ALA A 149 9.37 -13.41 -4.52
C ALA A 149 8.26 -14.06 -3.69
N ASP A 150 8.56 -14.42 -2.44
CA ASP A 150 7.68 -15.09 -1.47
C ASP A 150 7.10 -14.14 -0.42
N SER A 151 7.16 -12.82 -0.64
CA SER A 151 6.68 -11.82 0.32
C SER A 151 5.20 -12.03 0.67
N LEU A 152 4.85 -11.82 1.94
CA LEU A 152 3.48 -11.97 2.45
C LEU A 152 2.47 -11.08 1.72
N SER A 153 2.88 -9.90 1.29
CA SER A 153 2.05 -8.98 0.49
C SER A 153 1.71 -9.52 -0.90
N GLY A 154 2.52 -10.44 -1.44
CA GLY A 154 2.25 -11.14 -2.71
C GLY A 154 1.35 -12.37 -2.55
N GLN A 155 1.22 -12.91 -1.34
CA GLN A 155 0.54 -14.19 -1.05
C GLN A 155 -0.83 -14.01 -0.37
N HIS A 156 -1.51 -12.89 -0.58
CA HIS A 156 -2.84 -12.67 0.01
C HIS A 156 -3.90 -13.60 -0.62
N LYS A 157 -4.86 -14.00 0.20
CA LYS A 157 -6.01 -14.81 -0.20
C LYS A 157 -7.11 -13.94 -0.81
N THR A 158 -8.01 -14.55 -1.55
CA THR A 158 -9.19 -13.87 -2.11
C THR A 158 -10.02 -13.18 -1.03
N GLN A 159 -10.19 -13.82 0.12
CA GLN A 159 -10.90 -13.25 1.25
C GLN A 159 -10.24 -11.99 1.84
N ASP A 160 -8.92 -11.84 1.72
CA ASP A 160 -8.22 -10.65 2.21
C ASP A 160 -8.58 -9.41 1.37
N LEU A 161 -8.76 -9.59 0.05
CA LEU A 161 -9.28 -8.52 -0.82
C LEU A 161 -10.72 -8.12 -0.44
N LYS A 162 -11.57 -9.10 -0.08
CA LYS A 162 -12.92 -8.80 0.38
C LYS A 162 -12.90 -7.95 1.64
N ARG A 163 -12.10 -8.36 2.63
CA ARG A 163 -11.97 -7.62 3.90
C ARG A 163 -11.47 -6.21 3.71
N LEU A 164 -10.48 -6.01 2.82
CA LEU A 164 -9.98 -4.67 2.51
C LEU A 164 -11.07 -3.78 1.88
N ALA A 165 -11.85 -4.33 0.93
CA ALA A 165 -12.98 -3.59 0.35
C ALA A 165 -14.10 -3.32 1.38
N ASP A 166 -14.33 -4.25 2.32
CA ASP A 166 -15.29 -4.05 3.42
C ASP A 166 -14.80 -2.98 4.41
N ALA A 167 -13.49 -2.86 4.63
CA ALA A 167 -12.91 -1.77 5.42
C ALA A 167 -13.12 -0.40 4.75
N ASP A 168 -12.98 -0.29 3.43
CA ASP A 168 -13.32 0.93 2.70
C ASP A 168 -14.82 1.30 2.86
N LEU A 169 -15.73 0.31 2.87
CA LEU A 169 -17.15 0.56 3.11
C LEU A 169 -17.39 1.09 4.53
N ALA A 170 -16.66 0.59 5.53
CA ALA A 170 -16.74 1.11 6.89
C ALA A 170 -16.25 2.57 6.97
N LEU A 171 -15.19 2.92 6.25
CA LEU A 171 -14.73 4.31 6.12
C LEU A 171 -15.76 5.20 5.42
N LEU A 172 -16.45 4.71 4.37
CA LEU A 172 -17.52 5.44 3.67
C LEU A 172 -18.71 5.76 4.56
N ALA A 173 -18.93 5.01 5.63
CA ALA A 173 -19.98 5.24 6.60
C ALA A 173 -19.66 6.37 7.60
N ILE A 174 -18.46 6.96 7.56
CA ILE A 174 -18.11 8.11 8.39
C ILE A 174 -18.83 9.34 7.87
N ASP A 175 -19.80 9.86 8.64
CA ASP A 175 -20.64 10.99 8.23
C ASP A 175 -19.85 12.28 7.98
N SER A 176 -18.80 12.52 8.77
CA SER A 176 -17.96 13.71 8.68
C SER A 176 -17.07 13.79 7.45
N LEU A 177 -16.93 12.69 6.66
CA LEU A 177 -16.15 12.73 5.43
C LEU A 177 -16.86 13.54 4.34
N PRO A 178 -16.18 14.52 3.71
CA PRO A 178 -16.68 15.27 2.57
C PRO A 178 -17.06 14.36 1.39
N GLU A 179 -18.02 14.77 0.56
CA GLU A 179 -18.42 13.97 -0.61
C GLU A 179 -17.28 13.78 -1.64
N GLY A 180 -16.38 14.75 -1.77
CA GLY A 180 -15.16 14.59 -2.58
C GLY A 180 -14.31 13.42 -2.10
N SER A 181 -14.04 13.36 -0.80
CA SER A 181 -13.30 12.28 -0.14
C SER A 181 -14.02 10.93 -0.29
N LYS A 182 -15.34 10.91 -0.11
CA LYS A 182 -16.15 9.70 -0.33
C LYS A 182 -16.11 9.24 -1.80
N ALA A 183 -16.08 10.16 -2.76
CA ALA A 183 -15.99 9.80 -4.18
C ALA A 183 -14.67 9.09 -4.54
N VAL A 184 -13.55 9.59 -4.02
CA VAL A 184 -12.24 8.95 -4.20
C VAL A 184 -12.18 7.59 -3.50
N LEU A 185 -12.70 7.49 -2.28
CA LEU A 185 -12.74 6.24 -1.53
C LEU A 185 -13.63 5.19 -2.22
N ARG A 186 -14.81 5.57 -2.77
CA ARG A 186 -15.62 4.67 -3.59
C ARG A 186 -14.88 4.13 -4.82
N LYS A 187 -13.97 4.93 -5.39
CA LYS A 187 -13.14 4.49 -6.52
C LYS A 187 -12.11 3.43 -6.08
N HIS A 188 -11.48 3.62 -4.92
CA HIS A 188 -10.55 2.63 -4.34
C HIS A 188 -11.30 1.35 -3.97
N GLU A 189 -12.40 1.44 -3.21
CA GLU A 189 -13.26 0.31 -2.85
C GLU A 189 -13.66 -0.52 -4.09
N ARG A 190 -14.19 0.15 -5.12
CA ARG A 190 -14.57 -0.51 -6.36
C ARG A 190 -13.42 -1.25 -7.00
N GLN A 191 -12.23 -0.65 -7.04
CA GLN A 191 -11.05 -1.30 -7.61
C GLN A 191 -10.65 -2.57 -6.84
N VAL A 192 -10.67 -2.53 -5.50
CA VAL A 192 -10.36 -3.68 -4.64
C VAL A 192 -11.45 -4.74 -4.77
N ARG A 193 -12.72 -4.32 -4.77
CA ARG A 193 -13.88 -5.20 -4.93
C ARG A 193 -13.88 -5.92 -6.29
N ASP A 194 -13.50 -5.24 -7.35
CA ASP A 194 -13.38 -5.83 -8.68
C ASP A 194 -12.25 -6.87 -8.76
N LYS A 195 -11.11 -6.60 -8.10
CA LYS A 195 -10.04 -7.60 -7.94
C LYS A 195 -10.52 -8.83 -7.16
N TYR A 196 -11.29 -8.62 -6.07
CA TYR A 196 -11.90 -9.70 -5.31
C TYR A 196 -12.81 -10.56 -6.19
N ARG A 197 -13.73 -9.94 -6.93
CA ARG A 197 -14.70 -10.64 -7.79
C ARG A 197 -14.04 -11.50 -8.85
N LEU A 198 -13.03 -10.93 -9.52
CA LEU A 198 -12.26 -11.68 -10.52
C LEU A 198 -11.54 -12.88 -9.88
N ARG A 199 -10.88 -12.67 -8.75
CA ARG A 199 -10.14 -13.75 -8.09
C ARG A 199 -11.07 -14.82 -7.56
N ASN A 200 -12.20 -14.44 -6.96
CA ASN A 200 -13.20 -15.38 -6.49
C ASN A 200 -13.82 -16.20 -7.65
N PHE A 201 -14.01 -15.59 -8.82
CA PHE A 201 -14.40 -16.32 -10.02
C PHE A 201 -13.38 -17.39 -10.41
N LEU A 202 -12.09 -17.07 -10.35
CA LEU A 202 -11.01 -18.02 -10.66
C LEU A 202 -10.95 -19.14 -9.61
N ASP A 203 -11.13 -18.83 -8.34
CA ASP A 203 -11.16 -19.82 -7.26
C ASP A 203 -12.34 -20.78 -7.44
N VAL A 204 -13.56 -20.25 -7.66
CA VAL A 204 -14.75 -21.08 -7.94
C VAL A 204 -14.56 -21.94 -9.18
N LYS A 205 -13.93 -21.41 -10.23
CA LYS A 205 -13.61 -22.17 -11.44
C LYS A 205 -12.69 -23.35 -11.14
N ASN A 206 -11.66 -23.12 -10.32
CA ASN A 206 -10.67 -24.15 -9.98
C ASN A 206 -11.26 -25.23 -9.03
N GLU A 207 -12.12 -24.84 -8.09
CA GLU A 207 -12.68 -25.73 -7.08
C GLU A 207 -13.93 -26.49 -7.57
N ARG A 208 -14.81 -25.82 -8.35
CA ARG A 208 -16.17 -26.30 -8.70
C ARG A 208 -16.43 -26.38 -10.20
N GLY A 209 -15.43 -26.03 -11.02
CA GLY A 209 -15.53 -26.07 -12.47
C GLY A 209 -16.18 -24.84 -13.11
N LEU A 210 -16.18 -24.84 -14.44
CA LEU A 210 -16.57 -23.69 -15.26
C LEU A 210 -18.06 -23.34 -15.13
N THR A 211 -18.93 -24.32 -14.95
CA THR A 211 -20.40 -24.09 -14.81
C THR A 211 -20.73 -23.29 -13.55
N ALA A 212 -20.09 -23.66 -12.42
CA ALA A 212 -20.26 -22.92 -11.16
C ALA A 212 -19.68 -21.50 -11.25
N ALA A 213 -18.52 -21.34 -11.89
CA ALA A 213 -17.92 -20.04 -12.12
C ALA A 213 -18.79 -19.15 -13.02
N ALA A 214 -19.39 -19.71 -14.09
CA ALA A 214 -20.31 -18.99 -14.95
C ALA A 214 -21.58 -18.55 -14.18
N ALA A 215 -22.15 -19.42 -13.35
CA ALA A 215 -23.26 -19.07 -12.49
C ALA A 215 -22.91 -17.92 -11.52
N TYR A 216 -21.72 -17.95 -10.90
CA TYR A 216 -21.24 -16.85 -10.06
C TYR A 216 -21.11 -15.53 -10.84
N ALA A 217 -20.55 -15.58 -12.06
CA ALA A 217 -20.37 -14.38 -12.87
C ALA A 217 -21.72 -13.78 -13.30
N LEU A 218 -22.69 -14.62 -13.65
CA LEU A 218 -24.02 -14.21 -14.12
C LEU A 218 -24.98 -13.83 -12.99
N ALA A 219 -24.64 -14.13 -11.73
CA ALA A 219 -25.47 -13.83 -10.57
C ALA A 219 -25.76 -12.33 -10.40
N SER A 220 -24.89 -11.45 -10.91
CA SER A 220 -25.11 -10.00 -10.91
C SER A 220 -24.26 -9.29 -11.97
N GLN A 221 -24.74 -8.14 -12.45
CA GLN A 221 -23.94 -7.27 -13.34
C GLN A 221 -22.66 -6.79 -12.66
N SER A 222 -22.69 -6.58 -11.35
CA SER A 222 -21.54 -6.16 -10.57
C SER A 222 -20.46 -7.25 -10.49
N ASN A 223 -20.78 -8.52 -10.68
CA ASN A 223 -19.81 -9.59 -10.84
C ASN A 223 -19.33 -9.70 -12.29
N LEU A 224 -20.28 -9.69 -13.23
CA LEU A 224 -20.03 -9.97 -14.65
C LEU A 224 -19.03 -8.99 -15.27
N ILE A 225 -19.24 -7.68 -15.07
CA ILE A 225 -18.45 -6.64 -15.74
C ILE A 225 -16.96 -6.72 -15.35
N PRO A 226 -16.57 -6.74 -14.06
CA PRO A 226 -15.15 -6.82 -13.69
C PRO A 226 -14.52 -8.16 -14.09
N ILE A 227 -15.26 -9.27 -14.03
CA ILE A 227 -14.75 -10.58 -14.46
C ILE A 227 -14.45 -10.58 -15.95
N VAL A 228 -15.39 -10.13 -16.80
CA VAL A 228 -15.15 -10.05 -18.25
C VAL A 228 -13.99 -9.14 -18.58
N ARG A 229 -13.93 -7.94 -17.97
CA ARG A 229 -12.81 -7.00 -18.17
C ARG A 229 -11.47 -7.59 -17.73
N GLY A 230 -11.43 -8.25 -16.58
CA GLY A 230 -10.22 -8.87 -16.05
C GLY A 230 -9.72 -10.00 -16.93
N VAL A 231 -10.60 -10.95 -17.27
CA VAL A 231 -10.26 -12.08 -18.14
C VAL A 231 -9.82 -11.63 -19.54
N ALA A 232 -10.51 -10.63 -20.12
CA ALA A 232 -10.13 -10.07 -21.41
C ALA A 232 -8.76 -9.41 -21.36
N ALA A 233 -8.50 -8.64 -20.31
CA ALA A 233 -7.21 -7.97 -20.12
C ALA A 233 -6.06 -8.97 -19.95
N ASP A 234 -6.25 -10.03 -19.16
CA ASP A 234 -5.22 -11.07 -18.95
C ASP A 234 -4.92 -11.84 -20.25
N LYS A 235 -5.97 -12.11 -21.05
CA LYS A 235 -5.79 -12.75 -22.38
C LYS A 235 -5.05 -11.83 -23.34
N LEU A 236 -5.39 -10.54 -23.39
CA LEU A 236 -4.68 -9.57 -24.21
C LEU A 236 -3.20 -9.45 -23.81
N ASP A 237 -2.92 -9.34 -22.51
CA ASP A 237 -1.55 -9.28 -22.00
C ASP A 237 -0.77 -10.57 -22.34
N ALA A 238 -1.43 -11.74 -22.33
CA ALA A 238 -0.83 -13.00 -22.74
C ALA A 238 -0.55 -13.05 -24.24
N LEU A 239 -1.44 -12.52 -25.06
CA LEU A 239 -1.26 -12.43 -26.52
C LEU A 239 -0.12 -11.47 -26.87
N PHE A 240 -0.06 -10.28 -26.27
CA PHE A 240 1.03 -9.33 -26.49
C PHE A 240 2.39 -9.92 -26.09
N ARG A 241 2.45 -10.64 -24.98
CA ARG A 241 3.69 -11.36 -24.58
C ARG A 241 4.12 -12.41 -25.57
N ARG A 242 3.18 -13.18 -26.13
CA ARG A 242 3.46 -14.20 -27.16
C ARG A 242 3.89 -13.58 -28.49
N ALA A 243 3.33 -12.43 -28.85
CA ALA A 243 3.67 -11.69 -30.05
C ALA A 243 5.00 -10.90 -29.96
N GLY A 244 5.74 -11.00 -28.84
CA GLY A 244 7.01 -10.32 -28.65
C GLY A 244 6.90 -8.82 -28.34
N PHE A 245 5.68 -8.29 -28.21
CA PHE A 245 5.45 -6.88 -27.86
C PHE A 245 5.58 -6.59 -26.34
N GLY A 246 5.85 -7.60 -25.53
CA GLY A 246 6.15 -7.44 -24.13
C GLY A 246 7.60 -7.00 -23.95
N LEU A 247 7.87 -5.70 -24.00
CA LEU A 247 9.13 -5.16 -23.50
C LEU A 247 9.25 -5.57 -22.02
N LYS A 248 10.01 -6.61 -21.74
CA LYS A 248 10.59 -6.81 -20.42
C LYS A 248 11.57 -5.65 -20.21
N GLN A 249 11.07 -4.50 -19.77
CA GLN A 249 12.00 -3.55 -19.17
C GLN A 249 12.64 -4.28 -17.99
N PRO A 250 13.96 -4.35 -17.93
CA PRO A 250 14.64 -4.94 -16.79
C PRO A 250 14.11 -4.18 -15.56
N VAL A 251 13.47 -4.93 -14.65
CA VAL A 251 13.02 -4.32 -13.39
C VAL A 251 14.29 -3.90 -12.68
N PRO A 252 14.49 -2.60 -12.40
CA PRO A 252 15.71 -2.14 -11.79
C PRO A 252 15.95 -2.86 -10.46
N SER A 253 17.19 -3.13 -10.11
CA SER A 253 17.56 -3.76 -8.84
C SER A 253 17.11 -2.93 -7.63
N ARG A 254 16.97 -1.62 -7.82
CA ARG A 254 16.48 -0.65 -6.82
C ARG A 254 15.42 0.24 -7.43
N ARG A 255 14.35 0.50 -6.71
CA ARG A 255 13.32 1.48 -7.08
C ARG A 255 12.84 2.22 -5.85
N PHE A 256 12.30 3.41 -6.02
CA PHE A 256 11.71 4.20 -4.94
C PHE A 256 10.19 4.10 -4.97
N LEU A 257 9.57 4.10 -3.79
CA LEU A 257 8.11 4.08 -3.67
C LEU A 257 7.49 5.35 -4.25
N MET A 258 8.03 6.50 -3.87
CA MET A 258 7.67 7.79 -4.44
C MET A 258 8.66 8.17 -5.52
N ALA A 259 8.20 8.86 -6.57
CA ALA A 259 9.08 9.34 -7.62
C ALA A 259 10.23 10.15 -7.00
N ALA A 260 11.46 9.79 -7.35
CA ALA A 260 12.63 10.52 -6.94
C ALA A 260 12.61 11.90 -7.62
N THR A 261 12.71 12.95 -6.84
CA THR A 261 13.22 14.21 -7.34
C THR A 261 14.72 14.04 -7.61
N THR A 262 15.27 14.75 -8.59
CA THR A 262 16.70 14.65 -9.00
C THR A 262 17.60 14.57 -7.76
N PRO A 263 18.56 13.63 -7.68
CA PRO A 263 19.48 13.55 -6.56
C PRO A 263 20.22 14.88 -6.37
N VAL A 264 20.35 15.33 -5.12
CA VAL A 264 21.16 16.51 -4.79
C VAL A 264 22.62 16.08 -4.90
N GLY A 265 23.31 16.47 -5.98
CA GLY A 265 24.75 16.23 -6.11
C GLY A 265 25.25 15.71 -7.45
N GLU A 266 24.42 15.59 -8.46
CA GLU A 266 24.82 15.39 -9.87
C GLU A 266 24.56 16.68 -10.67
N ALA A 267 25.27 17.75 -10.30
CA ALA A 267 25.40 18.97 -11.10
C ALA A 267 26.88 19.32 -11.26
#